data_467507049757fbc2c468ece5434eaef3
#
_entry.id   467507049757fbc2c468ece5434eaef3
#
_cell.length_a   1.000
_cell.length_b   1.000
_cell.length_c   1.000
_cell.angle_alpha   90.00
_cell.angle_beta   90.00
_cell.angle_gamma   90.00
#
_symmetry.space_group_name_H-M   'P 1'
#
loop_
_entity.id
_entity.type
_entity.pdbx_description
1 polymer ?
#
loop_
_entity_poly.entity_id
_entity_poly.type
_entity_poly.pdbx_seq_one_letter_code
_entity_poly.pdbx_strand_id
1 'polypeptide(L)'
;MKKQKPKVLHRMHVKSGDTVQVISGKQKGQVSEVVKTIPEKSQVIVKGVNIRTKHIKPTQEGETGRIDASEAPIHSSKVMLYSNKEKVASRICYTVTADGKKVRMLKKTGEIID
;
A
#
# COMPACT_ATOMS: atom_id res chain seq x y z
N MET A 1 -0.97 13.53 -34.78
CA MET A 1 -0.91 12.54 -33.68
C MET A 1 -0.82 13.26 -32.36
N LYS A 2 -1.75 13.02 -31.47
CA LYS A 2 -1.65 13.55 -30.13
C LYS A 2 -0.58 12.76 -29.35
N LYS A 3 0.44 13.43 -28.87
CA LYS A 3 1.40 12.81 -27.98
C LYS A 3 0.69 12.47 -26.67
N GLN A 4 0.76 11.23 -26.27
CA GLN A 4 0.28 10.83 -24.93
C GLN A 4 1.18 11.51 -23.88
N LYS A 5 0.54 12.15 -22.90
CA LYS A 5 1.30 12.67 -21.76
C LYS A 5 1.90 11.49 -20.99
N PRO A 6 3.18 11.58 -20.59
CA PRO A 6 3.77 10.53 -19.78
C PRO A 6 3.00 10.43 -18.46
N LYS A 7 2.78 9.19 -18.01
CA LYS A 7 2.16 8.94 -16.71
C LYS A 7 3.08 9.45 -15.62
N VAL A 8 2.52 10.23 -14.71
CA VAL A 8 3.27 10.68 -13.54
C VAL A 8 3.23 9.57 -12.50
N LEU A 9 4.40 9.04 -12.17
CA LEU A 9 4.54 8.03 -11.11
C LEU A 9 5.00 8.74 -9.85
N HIS A 10 4.17 8.68 -8.81
CA HIS A 10 4.51 9.25 -7.52
C HIS A 10 5.46 8.32 -6.77
N ARG A 11 6.48 8.89 -6.14
CA ARG A 11 7.33 8.13 -5.25
C ARG A 11 6.55 7.77 -4.01
N MET A 12 6.57 6.49 -3.67
CA MET A 12 5.85 5.98 -2.52
C MET A 12 6.83 5.46 -1.48
N HIS A 13 6.52 5.73 -0.22
CA HIS A 13 7.33 5.24 0.91
C HIS A 13 7.12 3.76 1.18
N VAL A 14 6.13 3.14 0.55
CA VAL A 14 5.79 1.73 0.74
C VAL A 14 5.90 0.96 -0.56
N LYS A 15 6.21 -0.33 -0.44
CA LYS A 15 6.27 -1.27 -1.57
C LYS A 15 5.41 -2.48 -1.26
N SER A 16 5.08 -3.23 -2.32
CA SER A 16 4.41 -4.53 -2.17
C SER A 16 5.21 -5.45 -1.25
N GLY A 17 4.54 -6.08 -0.31
CA GLY A 17 5.17 -6.95 0.69
C GLY A 17 5.59 -6.26 1.99
N ASP A 18 5.53 -4.93 2.05
CA ASP A 18 5.86 -4.19 3.27
C ASP A 18 4.79 -4.36 4.35
N THR A 19 5.22 -4.45 5.59
CA THR A 19 4.31 -4.41 6.74
C THR A 19 4.04 -2.96 7.11
N VAL A 20 2.77 -2.59 7.18
CA VAL A 20 2.34 -1.22 7.45
C VAL A 20 1.27 -1.18 8.53
N GLN A 21 1.14 -0.03 9.17
CA GLN A 21 0.06 0.26 10.11
C GLN A 21 -0.83 1.37 9.53
N VAL A 22 -2.13 1.15 9.57
CA VAL A 22 -3.11 2.16 9.14
C VAL A 22 -3.18 3.25 10.20
N ILE A 23 -2.95 4.50 9.80
CA ILE A 23 -2.89 5.64 10.73
C ILE A 23 -4.11 6.54 10.68
N SER A 24 -5.05 6.25 9.79
CA SER A 24 -6.22 7.10 9.57
C SER A 24 -7.41 6.28 9.10
N GLY A 25 -8.62 6.72 9.41
CA GLY A 25 -9.86 6.10 8.97
C GLY A 25 -10.42 5.08 9.96
N LYS A 26 -11.39 4.30 9.50
CA LYS A 26 -12.10 3.32 10.35
C LYS A 26 -11.21 2.22 10.89
N GLN A 27 -10.15 1.89 10.17
CA GLN A 27 -9.25 0.79 10.51
C GLN A 27 -7.93 1.27 11.11
N LYS A 28 -7.91 2.48 11.65
CA LYS A 28 -6.75 3.07 12.32
C LYS A 28 -6.19 2.11 13.37
N GLY A 29 -4.89 1.88 13.31
CA GLY A 29 -4.18 0.99 14.22
C GLY A 29 -4.02 -0.45 13.71
N GLN A 30 -4.71 -0.82 12.63
CA GLN A 30 -4.56 -2.15 12.07
C GLN A 30 -3.19 -2.30 11.40
N VAL A 31 -2.49 -3.37 11.74
CA VAL A 31 -1.21 -3.73 11.13
C VAL A 31 -1.45 -4.82 10.09
N SER A 32 -0.98 -4.61 8.89
CA SER A 32 -1.13 -5.58 7.82
C SER A 32 -0.06 -5.40 6.76
N GLU A 33 -0.13 -6.20 5.71
CA GLU A 33 0.86 -6.25 4.65
C GLU A 33 0.31 -5.60 3.38
N VAL A 34 1.17 -4.87 2.67
CA VAL A 34 0.81 -4.27 1.38
C VAL A 34 0.79 -5.36 0.32
N VAL A 35 -0.35 -5.52 -0.33
CA VAL A 35 -0.54 -6.51 -1.40
C VAL A 35 -0.08 -5.94 -2.74
N LYS A 36 -0.42 -4.68 -3.00
CA LYS A 36 -0.12 -4.03 -4.28
C LYS A 36 -0.01 -2.52 -4.10
N THR A 37 0.81 -1.90 -4.92
CA THR A 37 0.92 -0.43 -4.97
C THR A 37 0.42 0.09 -6.31
N ILE A 38 -0.16 1.28 -6.30
CA ILE A 38 -0.63 1.98 -7.49
C ILE A 38 0.05 3.36 -7.52
N PRO A 39 1.29 3.45 -8.06
CA PRO A 39 2.05 4.71 -8.01
C PRO A 39 1.40 5.87 -8.75
N GLU A 40 0.65 5.58 -9.80
CA GLU A 40 -0.04 6.61 -10.59
C GLU A 40 -1.03 7.42 -9.78
N LYS A 41 -1.64 6.79 -8.78
CA LYS A 41 -2.67 7.40 -7.93
C LYS A 41 -2.22 7.60 -6.48
N SER A 42 -0.97 7.27 -6.16
CA SER A 42 -0.43 7.26 -4.80
C SER A 42 -1.30 6.43 -3.84
N GLN A 43 -1.74 5.27 -4.32
CA GLN A 43 -2.61 4.38 -3.57
C GLN A 43 -1.96 3.04 -3.33
N VAL A 44 -2.41 2.36 -2.28
CA VAL A 44 -1.96 1.02 -1.93
C VAL A 44 -3.15 0.13 -1.58
N ILE A 45 -3.02 -1.15 -1.87
CA ILE A 45 -3.97 -2.17 -1.45
C ILE A 45 -3.33 -2.93 -0.29
N VAL A 46 -3.96 -2.88 0.88
CA VAL A 46 -3.47 -3.50 2.10
C VAL A 46 -4.39 -4.66 2.47
N LYS A 47 -3.80 -5.79 2.79
CA LYS A 47 -4.55 -7.02 3.12
C LYS A 47 -5.50 -6.80 4.28
N GLY A 48 -6.78 -7.11 4.06
CA GLY A 48 -7.82 -6.99 5.09
C GLY A 48 -8.24 -5.55 5.40
N VAL A 49 -7.74 -4.56 4.69
CA VAL A 49 -8.05 -3.15 4.91
C VAL A 49 -8.92 -2.63 3.78
N ASN A 50 -9.94 -1.84 4.14
CA ASN A 50 -10.89 -1.23 3.21
C ASN A 50 -11.58 -2.24 2.29
N ILE A 51 -12.11 -3.30 2.90
CA ILE A 51 -12.83 -4.33 2.16
C ILE A 51 -14.15 -3.77 1.66
N ARG A 52 -14.36 -3.87 0.34
CA ARG A 52 -15.58 -3.42 -0.33
C ARG A 52 -16.29 -4.60 -0.95
N THR A 53 -17.59 -4.65 -0.77
CA THR A 53 -18.45 -5.65 -1.38
C THR A 53 -19.02 -5.11 -2.67
N LYS A 54 -18.82 -5.85 -3.76
CA LYS A 54 -19.41 -5.51 -5.06
C LYS A 54 -20.46 -6.54 -5.44
N HIS A 55 -21.61 -6.05 -5.86
CA HIS A 55 -22.65 -6.88 -6.47
C HIS A 55 -22.38 -6.94 -7.97
N ILE A 56 -22.00 -8.11 -8.46
CA ILE A 56 -21.71 -8.31 -9.88
C ILE A 56 -22.96 -8.80 -10.56
N LYS A 57 -23.46 -8.01 -11.52
CA LYS A 57 -24.61 -8.38 -12.33
C LYS A 57 -24.22 -9.47 -13.32
N PRO A 58 -25.13 -10.39 -13.65
CA PRO A 58 -24.86 -11.39 -14.68
C PRO A 58 -24.62 -10.73 -16.02
N THR A 59 -23.59 -11.17 -16.73
CA THR A 59 -23.22 -10.63 -18.04
C THR A 59 -23.81 -11.43 -19.19
N GLN A 60 -24.29 -12.65 -18.93
CA GLN A 60 -24.90 -13.54 -19.92
C GLN A 60 -26.25 -14.01 -19.45
N GLU A 61 -27.11 -14.33 -20.41
CA GLU A 61 -28.41 -14.92 -20.11
C GLU A 61 -28.24 -16.27 -19.41
N GLY A 62 -28.93 -16.44 -18.29
CA GLY A 62 -28.85 -17.65 -17.48
C GLY A 62 -27.77 -17.62 -16.38
N GLU A 63 -26.90 -16.60 -16.36
CA GLU A 63 -25.96 -16.42 -15.25
C GLU A 63 -26.67 -15.83 -14.03
N THR A 64 -26.25 -16.27 -12.85
CA THR A 64 -26.65 -15.63 -11.60
C THR A 64 -25.62 -14.56 -11.22
N GLY A 65 -26.10 -13.44 -10.70
CA GLY A 65 -25.23 -12.42 -10.13
C GLY A 65 -24.45 -12.97 -8.94
N ARG A 66 -23.34 -12.37 -8.62
CA ARG A 66 -22.50 -12.77 -7.47
C ARG A 66 -22.07 -11.55 -6.65
N ILE A 67 -21.69 -11.83 -5.42
CA ILE A 67 -21.17 -10.83 -4.51
C ILE A 67 -19.67 -11.10 -4.34
N ASP A 68 -18.82 -10.13 -4.72
CA ASP A 68 -17.38 -10.20 -4.50
C ASP A 68 -16.98 -9.23 -3.40
N ALA A 69 -16.18 -9.70 -2.47
CA ALA A 69 -15.55 -8.85 -1.46
C ALA A 69 -14.04 -8.81 -1.73
N SER A 70 -13.51 -7.63 -1.85
CA SER A 70 -12.07 -7.44 -2.09
C SER A 70 -11.57 -6.15 -1.45
N GLU A 71 -10.28 -6.09 -1.19
CA GLU A 71 -9.65 -4.89 -0.66
C GLU A 71 -9.64 -3.79 -1.72
N ALA A 72 -10.20 -2.63 -1.39
CA ALA A 72 -10.11 -1.45 -2.25
C ALA A 72 -8.85 -0.64 -1.90
N PRO A 73 -8.28 0.08 -2.87
CA PRO A 73 -7.08 0.88 -2.60
C PRO A 73 -7.36 2.04 -1.66
N ILE A 74 -6.37 2.38 -0.85
CA ILE A 74 -6.38 3.55 0.01
C ILE A 74 -5.17 4.42 -0.32
N HIS A 75 -5.24 5.71 0.00
CA HIS A 75 -4.13 6.60 -0.25
C HIS A 75 -2.91 6.22 0.61
N SER A 76 -1.72 6.31 0.03
CA SER A 76 -0.48 5.91 0.71
C SER A 76 -0.20 6.72 1.99
N SER A 77 -0.71 7.95 2.08
CA SER A 77 -0.58 8.78 3.28
C SER A 77 -1.32 8.23 4.49
N LYS A 78 -2.23 7.27 4.28
CA LYS A 78 -3.02 6.66 5.36
C LYS A 78 -2.32 5.48 6.03
N VAL A 79 -1.15 5.12 5.54
CA VAL A 79 -0.36 4.01 6.09
C VAL A 79 1.06 4.48 6.42
N MET A 80 1.66 3.82 7.39
CA MET A 80 3.02 4.08 7.82
C MET A 80 3.73 2.74 8.00
N LEU A 81 5.00 2.68 7.64
CA LEU A 81 5.76 1.44 7.80
C LEU A 81 5.83 1.02 9.25
N TYR A 82 5.69 -0.26 9.49
CA TYR A 82 5.63 -0.84 10.82
C TYR A 82 6.80 -1.78 11.04
N SER A 83 7.48 -1.63 12.18
CA SER A 83 8.54 -2.54 12.57
C SER A 83 7.97 -3.68 13.39
N ASN A 84 8.05 -4.90 12.86
CA ASN A 84 7.63 -6.10 13.59
C ASN A 84 8.53 -6.38 14.79
N LYS A 85 9.80 -5.98 14.70
CA LYS A 85 10.79 -6.18 15.74
C LYS A 85 10.53 -5.28 16.96
N GLU A 86 10.29 -3.99 16.69
CA GLU A 86 10.07 -2.99 17.73
C GLU A 86 8.58 -2.74 18.01
N LYS A 87 7.71 -3.31 17.20
CA LYS A 87 6.24 -3.15 17.29
C LYS A 87 5.79 -1.69 17.29
N VAL A 88 6.38 -0.91 16.39
CA VAL A 88 6.10 0.53 16.27
C VAL A 88 6.07 0.96 14.81
N ALA A 89 5.17 1.88 14.49
CA ALA A 89 5.12 2.51 13.18
C ALA A 89 6.13 3.66 13.12
N SER A 90 6.79 3.82 11.99
CA SER A 90 7.83 4.83 11.81
C SER A 90 7.78 5.45 10.42
N ARG A 91 8.23 6.69 10.33
CA ARG A 91 8.50 7.32 9.05
C ARG A 91 9.75 6.71 8.43
N ILE A 92 9.84 6.82 7.11
CA ILE A 92 10.99 6.36 6.36
C ILE A 92 11.99 7.50 6.20
N CYS A 93 13.26 7.19 6.38
CA CYS A 93 14.36 7.99 5.86
C CYS A 93 15.22 7.09 4.99
N TYR A 94 16.17 7.69 4.30
CA TYR A 94 17.06 6.96 3.41
C TYR A 94 18.47 7.00 3.98
N THR A 95 19.17 5.88 3.85
CA THR A 95 20.57 5.79 4.21
C THR A 95 21.33 5.12 3.08
N VAL A 96 22.65 5.27 3.09
CA VAL A 96 23.52 4.64 2.11
C VAL A 96 24.29 3.52 2.81
N THR A 97 24.21 2.32 2.24
CA THR A 97 24.96 1.18 2.77
C THR A 97 26.44 1.28 2.40
N ALA A 98 27.26 0.43 2.99
CA ALA A 98 28.69 0.34 2.68
C ALA A 98 28.96 0.12 1.18
N ASP A 99 28.03 -0.53 0.48
CA ASP A 99 28.11 -0.78 -0.96
C ASP A 99 27.71 0.42 -1.82
N GLY A 100 27.32 1.53 -1.20
CA GLY A 100 26.87 2.73 -1.90
C GLY A 100 25.42 2.70 -2.36
N LYS A 101 24.63 1.74 -1.96
CA LYS A 101 23.20 1.64 -2.29
C LYS A 101 22.36 2.48 -1.34
N LYS A 102 21.45 3.27 -1.92
CA LYS A 102 20.45 4.00 -1.17
C LYS A 102 19.32 3.06 -0.76
N VAL A 103 19.09 2.89 0.52
CA VAL A 103 18.08 1.99 1.07
C VAL A 103 17.15 2.74 2.01
N ARG A 104 15.95 2.18 2.20
CA ARG A 104 14.98 2.73 3.15
C ARG A 104 15.33 2.30 4.56
N MET A 105 15.16 3.21 5.49
CA MET A 105 15.39 2.95 6.91
C MET A 105 14.25 3.52 7.73
N LEU A 106 13.84 2.80 8.75
CA LEU A 106 12.84 3.29 9.70
C LEU A 106 13.49 4.32 10.61
N LYS A 107 13.00 5.55 10.57
CA LYS A 107 13.60 6.68 11.31
C LYS A 107 13.58 6.47 12.82
N LYS A 108 12.52 5.87 13.35
CA LYS A 108 12.38 5.64 14.80
C LYS A 108 13.28 4.56 15.34
N THR A 109 13.47 3.49 14.58
CA THR A 109 14.19 2.29 15.05
C THR A 109 15.58 2.16 14.44
N GLY A 110 15.85 2.84 13.34
CA GLY A 110 17.09 2.68 12.61
C GLY A 110 17.19 1.39 11.80
N GLU A 111 16.09 0.65 11.69
CA GLU A 111 16.02 -0.63 10.96
C GLU A 111 16.04 -0.40 9.45
N ILE A 112 16.91 -1.12 8.76
CA ILE A 112 16.96 -1.12 7.30
C ILE A 112 15.95 -2.13 6.77
N ILE A 113 15.09 -1.71 5.84
CA ILE A 113 13.97 -2.52 5.37
C ILE A 113 14.07 -2.89 3.88
N ASP A 114 15.05 -2.40 3.19
CA ASP A 114 15.26 -2.76 1.77
C ASP A 114 16.20 -3.93 1.61
#